data_7be70267af9f8dc1a948b2d2df16ad8c
#
_entry.id   7be70267af9f8dc1a948b2d2df16ad8c
#
_cell.length_a   1.000
_cell.length_b   1.000
_cell.length_c   1.000
_cell.angle_alpha   90.00
_cell.angle_beta   90.00
_cell.angle_gamma   90.00
#
_symmetry.space_group_name_H-M   'P 1'
#
loop_
_entity.id
_entity.type
_entity.pdbx_description
1 polymer ?
#
loop_
_entity_poly.entity_id
_entity_poly.type
_entity_poly.pdbx_seq_one_letter_code
_entity_poly.pdbx_strand_id
1 'polypeptide(L)'
;NVRDNVAFPLKQRKMDENLIEKEVKVAMEKVGLIGFESRKIQELSGGQQQRVALARSLAKKAKILLLDEPLVNLDYKLREGLREEFKKLFNVSDESNSILIYASTDPLEAMQLNGDIIVIDEGKILQTGTAKDVFENPATAKVAEITNDPAMNINKCLIQDNSLIMNDSVQIQIPDELKSVPNGKYLVGIRATDIY
;
A
#
# COMPACT_ATOMS: atom_id res chain seq x y z
N ASN A 1 25.25 -0.36 17.23
CA ASN A 1 25.25 0.50 16.06
C ASN A 1 24.27 -0.02 15.00
N VAL A 2 24.11 0.72 13.89
CA VAL A 2 23.19 0.40 12.77
C VAL A 2 23.57 -0.95 12.13
N ARG A 3 24.86 -1.11 11.75
CA ARG A 3 25.36 -2.36 11.14
C ARG A 3 25.01 -3.58 11.98
N ASP A 4 25.26 -3.54 13.27
CA ASP A 4 24.98 -4.68 14.15
C ASP A 4 23.49 -4.99 14.28
N ASN A 5 22.63 -3.98 14.25
CA ASN A 5 21.17 -4.18 14.21
C ASN A 5 20.72 -4.89 12.94
N VAL A 6 21.22 -4.50 11.78
CA VAL A 6 20.89 -5.14 10.51
C VAL A 6 21.51 -6.55 10.44
N ALA A 7 22.73 -6.75 10.94
CA ALA A 7 23.41 -8.03 10.97
C ALA A 7 22.79 -9.04 11.94
N PHE A 8 22.07 -8.57 12.95
CA PHE A 8 21.59 -9.41 14.06
C PHE A 8 20.87 -10.69 13.62
N PRO A 9 19.85 -10.64 12.73
CA PRO A 9 19.15 -11.86 12.29
C PRO A 9 20.04 -12.83 11.51
N LEU A 10 21.09 -12.35 10.85
CA LEU A 10 22.01 -13.16 10.08
C LEU A 10 22.99 -13.87 11.03
N LYS A 11 23.49 -13.17 12.06
CA LYS A 11 24.32 -13.74 13.12
C LYS A 11 23.57 -14.84 13.88
N GLN A 12 22.28 -14.66 14.16
CA GLN A 12 21.45 -15.70 14.80
C GLN A 12 21.35 -16.98 13.96
N ARG A 13 21.45 -16.85 12.63
CA ARG A 13 21.49 -18.01 11.70
C ARG A 13 22.88 -18.62 11.55
N LYS A 14 23.88 -18.13 12.27
CA LYS A 14 25.28 -18.57 12.21
C LYS A 14 25.86 -18.53 10.78
N MET A 15 25.48 -17.49 10.02
CA MET A 15 26.01 -17.28 8.66
C MET A 15 27.49 -16.87 8.73
N ASP A 16 28.22 -17.13 7.64
CA ASP A 16 29.59 -16.68 7.47
C ASP A 16 29.69 -15.14 7.53
N GLU A 17 30.73 -14.62 8.21
CA GLU A 17 30.89 -13.18 8.46
C GLU A 17 31.02 -12.38 7.16
N ASN A 18 31.73 -12.90 6.14
CA ASN A 18 31.87 -12.22 4.85
C ASN A 18 30.50 -12.12 4.14
N LEU A 19 29.67 -13.16 4.27
CA LEU A 19 28.32 -13.17 3.72
C LEU A 19 27.40 -12.20 4.48
N ILE A 20 27.50 -12.15 5.81
CA ILE A 20 26.81 -11.16 6.64
C ILE A 20 27.15 -9.74 6.19
N GLU A 21 28.43 -9.45 5.98
CA GLU A 21 28.89 -8.12 5.58
C GLU A 21 28.29 -7.69 4.24
N LYS A 22 28.30 -8.60 3.27
CA LYS A 22 27.69 -8.40 1.95
C LYS A 22 26.17 -8.13 2.07
N GLU A 23 25.45 -8.97 2.79
CA GLU A 23 23.99 -8.85 2.92
C GLU A 23 23.59 -7.58 3.69
N VAL A 24 24.32 -7.21 4.73
CA VAL A 24 24.11 -5.96 5.47
C VAL A 24 24.30 -4.76 4.58
N LYS A 25 25.38 -4.73 3.80
CA LYS A 25 25.66 -3.64 2.87
C LYS A 25 24.52 -3.46 1.86
N VAL A 26 24.10 -4.55 1.23
CA VAL A 26 22.99 -4.55 0.26
C VAL A 26 21.69 -4.07 0.92
N ALA A 27 21.36 -4.55 2.11
CA ALA A 27 20.15 -4.13 2.81
C ALA A 27 20.19 -2.64 3.18
N MET A 28 21.33 -2.14 3.65
CA MET A 28 21.51 -0.73 3.99
C MET A 28 21.46 0.19 2.76
N GLU A 29 22.01 -0.26 1.63
CA GLU A 29 21.92 0.46 0.36
C GLU A 29 20.49 0.64 -0.11
N LYS A 30 19.69 -0.44 -0.06
CA LYS A 30 18.27 -0.43 -0.45
C LYS A 30 17.44 0.60 0.33
N VAL A 31 17.75 0.83 1.60
CA VAL A 31 17.02 1.78 2.44
C VAL A 31 17.72 3.14 2.57
N GLY A 32 18.77 3.41 1.79
CA GLY A 32 19.49 4.69 1.79
C GLY A 32 20.18 5.00 3.11
N LEU A 33 20.82 4.00 3.75
CA LEU A 33 21.55 4.15 5.01
C LEU A 33 23.08 3.92 4.89
N ILE A 34 23.62 3.97 3.67
CA ILE A 34 25.08 3.93 3.47
C ILE A 34 25.72 5.11 4.19
N GLY A 35 26.81 4.84 4.91
CA GLY A 35 27.54 5.84 5.73
C GLY A 35 27.00 6.00 7.16
N PHE A 36 25.95 5.22 7.53
CA PHE A 36 25.40 5.23 8.89
C PHE A 36 25.80 4.01 9.72
N GLU A 37 26.66 3.14 9.20
CA GLU A 37 27.00 1.82 9.75
C GLU A 37 27.42 1.88 11.23
N SER A 38 28.26 2.84 11.59
CA SER A 38 28.84 3.01 12.91
C SER A 38 27.96 3.79 13.90
N ARG A 39 26.93 4.52 13.40
CA ARG A 39 26.06 5.34 14.25
C ARG A 39 25.26 4.49 15.23
N LYS A 40 25.01 5.04 16.41
CA LYS A 40 24.08 4.44 17.38
C LYS A 40 22.65 4.70 16.95
N ILE A 41 21.72 3.76 17.27
CA ILE A 41 20.32 3.91 16.90
C ILE A 41 19.69 5.18 17.51
N GLN A 42 20.09 5.53 18.72
CA GLN A 42 19.60 6.72 19.44
C GLN A 42 20.02 8.04 18.79
N GLU A 43 21.02 8.03 17.92
CA GLU A 43 21.49 9.22 17.20
C GLU A 43 20.73 9.44 15.88
N LEU A 44 19.80 8.55 15.55
CA LEU A 44 19.04 8.58 14.31
C LEU A 44 17.69 9.26 14.51
N SER A 45 17.21 9.95 13.46
CA SER A 45 15.82 10.41 13.39
C SER A 45 14.84 9.23 13.36
N GLY A 46 13.56 9.44 13.69
CA GLY A 46 12.53 8.41 13.64
C GLY A 46 12.44 7.70 12.29
N GLY A 47 12.46 8.46 11.19
CA GLY A 47 12.46 7.88 9.85
C GLY A 47 13.72 7.07 9.52
N GLN A 48 14.89 7.46 10.05
CA GLN A 48 16.13 6.67 9.91
C GLN A 48 16.05 5.38 10.74
N GLN A 49 15.48 5.41 11.94
CA GLN A 49 15.26 4.21 12.76
C GLN A 49 14.30 3.23 12.08
N GLN A 50 13.22 3.74 11.46
CA GLN A 50 12.30 2.93 10.65
C GLN A 50 13.03 2.26 9.49
N ARG A 51 13.90 2.99 8.78
CA ARG A 51 14.72 2.41 7.71
C ARG A 51 15.70 1.34 8.20
N VAL A 52 16.26 1.47 9.39
CA VAL A 52 17.07 0.40 10.01
C VAL A 52 16.24 -0.85 10.28
N ALA A 53 15.01 -0.70 10.80
CA ALA A 53 14.10 -1.82 11.02
C ALA A 53 13.74 -2.52 9.70
N LEU A 54 13.49 -1.75 8.65
CA LEU A 54 13.23 -2.28 7.30
C LEU A 54 14.45 -3.01 6.74
N ALA A 55 15.66 -2.43 6.81
CA ALA A 55 16.90 -3.08 6.38
C ALA A 55 17.13 -4.41 7.09
N ARG A 56 16.87 -4.46 8.40
CA ARG A 56 16.95 -5.69 9.21
C ARG A 56 15.97 -6.75 8.72
N SER A 57 14.76 -6.37 8.37
CA SER A 57 13.73 -7.26 7.83
C SER A 57 14.11 -7.81 6.45
N LEU A 58 14.63 -6.96 5.57
CA LEU A 58 15.09 -7.36 4.23
C LEU A 58 16.32 -8.25 4.29
N ALA A 59 17.30 -7.94 5.14
CA ALA A 59 18.51 -8.76 5.32
C ALA A 59 18.17 -10.17 5.77
N LYS A 60 17.10 -10.33 6.56
CA LYS A 60 16.66 -11.64 7.06
C LYS A 60 16.25 -12.60 5.94
N LYS A 61 15.81 -12.11 4.77
CA LYS A 61 15.30 -12.95 3.65
C LYS A 61 14.32 -14.02 4.13
N ALA A 62 13.32 -13.61 4.92
CA ALA A 62 12.31 -14.50 5.46
C ALA A 62 11.33 -14.91 4.35
N LYS A 63 10.79 -16.14 4.43
CA LYS A 63 9.73 -16.60 3.50
C LYS A 63 8.43 -15.82 3.66
N ILE A 64 8.16 -15.30 4.85
CA ILE A 64 7.00 -14.44 5.11
C ILE A 64 7.53 -13.12 5.68
N LEU A 65 7.19 -12.02 5.05
CA LEU A 65 7.52 -10.67 5.49
C LEU A 65 6.22 -9.93 5.82
N LEU A 66 6.16 -9.42 7.05
CA LEU A 66 5.04 -8.61 7.53
C LEU A 66 5.52 -7.16 7.63
N LEU A 67 4.87 -6.27 6.91
CA LEU A 67 5.17 -4.84 6.91
C LEU A 67 3.91 -4.06 7.26
N ASP A 68 4.03 -3.17 8.25
CA ASP A 68 2.98 -2.28 8.70
C ASP A 68 3.46 -0.85 8.48
N GLU A 69 2.78 -0.12 7.57
CA GLU A 69 3.11 1.25 7.17
C GLU A 69 4.62 1.49 6.88
N PRO A 70 5.29 0.61 6.11
CA PRO A 70 6.76 0.63 6.04
C PRO A 70 7.33 1.84 5.29
N LEU A 71 6.54 2.53 4.48
CA LEU A 71 6.97 3.65 3.64
C LEU A 71 6.51 5.02 4.15
N VAL A 72 5.78 5.05 5.26
CA VAL A 72 5.40 6.30 5.93
C VAL A 72 6.66 7.06 6.37
N ASN A 73 6.65 8.38 6.23
CA ASN A 73 7.76 9.28 6.57
C ASN A 73 9.04 9.10 5.72
N LEU A 74 8.95 8.45 4.58
CA LEU A 74 10.03 8.41 3.59
C LEU A 74 9.84 9.50 2.53
N ASP A 75 10.96 10.02 2.04
CA ASP A 75 10.94 10.89 0.87
C ASP A 75 10.45 10.13 -0.38
N TYR A 76 9.91 10.87 -1.35
CA TYR A 76 9.29 10.30 -2.55
C TYR A 76 10.23 9.35 -3.31
N LYS A 77 11.49 9.76 -3.52
CA LYS A 77 12.45 8.98 -4.31
C LYS A 77 12.78 7.63 -3.65
N LEU A 78 12.97 7.65 -2.34
CA LEU A 78 13.24 6.42 -1.58
C LEU A 78 12.02 5.52 -1.52
N ARG A 79 10.81 6.10 -1.37
CA ARG A 79 9.54 5.37 -1.40
C ARG A 79 9.36 4.60 -2.71
N GLU A 80 9.53 5.28 -3.85
CA GLU A 80 9.45 4.64 -5.17
C GLU A 80 10.50 3.53 -5.34
N GLY A 81 11.75 3.79 -4.94
CA GLY A 81 12.80 2.77 -5.01
C GLY A 81 12.47 1.52 -4.20
N LEU A 82 11.93 1.67 -2.99
CA LEU A 82 11.53 0.54 -2.15
C LEU A 82 10.29 -0.20 -2.68
N ARG A 83 9.32 0.51 -3.26
CA ARG A 83 8.18 -0.12 -3.95
C ARG A 83 8.64 -1.04 -5.07
N GLU A 84 9.55 -0.58 -5.91
CA GLU A 84 10.10 -1.41 -6.99
C GLU A 84 10.90 -2.62 -6.46
N GLU A 85 11.63 -2.44 -5.35
CA GLU A 85 12.31 -3.57 -4.70
C GLU A 85 11.31 -4.59 -4.14
N PHE A 86 10.20 -4.15 -3.53
CA PHE A 86 9.16 -5.07 -3.05
C PHE A 86 8.51 -5.83 -4.22
N LYS A 87 8.18 -5.16 -5.32
CA LYS A 87 7.68 -5.82 -6.52
C LYS A 87 8.63 -6.91 -7.02
N LYS A 88 9.95 -6.62 -7.07
CA LYS A 88 10.95 -7.60 -7.50
C LYS A 88 11.09 -8.78 -6.55
N LEU A 89 11.05 -8.51 -5.22
CA LEU A 89 11.26 -9.55 -4.21
C LEU A 89 10.05 -10.48 -4.06
N PHE A 90 8.85 -10.01 -4.38
CA PHE A 90 7.59 -10.74 -4.16
C PHE A 90 6.77 -10.93 -5.43
N ASN A 91 7.40 -10.80 -6.61
CA ASN A 91 6.73 -11.06 -7.87
C ASN A 91 6.36 -12.56 -7.96
N VAL A 92 5.11 -12.84 -8.32
CA VAL A 92 4.51 -14.20 -8.38
C VAL A 92 5.27 -15.13 -9.34
N SER A 93 6.10 -14.59 -10.24
CA SER A 93 6.89 -15.35 -11.20
C SER A 93 8.22 -15.90 -10.65
N ASP A 94 8.64 -15.50 -9.44
CA ASP A 94 9.91 -15.95 -8.88
C ASP A 94 9.69 -17.21 -8.04
N GLU A 95 10.53 -18.23 -8.26
CA GLU A 95 10.55 -19.51 -7.51
C GLU A 95 10.80 -19.37 -6.00
N SER A 96 10.88 -18.13 -5.50
CA SER A 96 11.26 -17.83 -4.10
C SER A 96 10.23 -18.28 -3.07
N ASN A 97 8.98 -18.60 -3.44
CA ASN A 97 7.88 -18.96 -2.52
C ASN A 97 7.78 -18.02 -1.30
N SER A 98 8.07 -16.75 -1.50
CA SER A 98 8.03 -15.74 -0.43
C SER A 98 6.70 -15.00 -0.43
N ILE A 99 6.15 -14.74 0.76
CA ILE A 99 4.87 -14.06 0.95
C ILE A 99 5.14 -12.69 1.57
N LEU A 100 4.60 -11.63 0.97
CA LEU A 100 4.54 -10.29 1.57
C LEU A 100 3.13 -10.03 2.09
N ILE A 101 3.00 -9.72 3.36
CA ILE A 101 1.79 -9.14 3.93
C ILE A 101 2.10 -7.68 4.24
N TYR A 102 1.41 -6.79 3.56
CA TYR A 102 1.67 -5.35 3.55
C TYR A 102 0.43 -4.59 3.99
N ALA A 103 0.48 -3.93 5.13
CA ALA A 103 -0.58 -3.05 5.59
C ALA A 103 -0.22 -1.59 5.27
N SER A 104 -1.14 -0.86 4.67
CA SER A 104 -1.00 0.57 4.39
C SER A 104 -2.36 1.26 4.42
N THR A 105 -2.35 2.54 4.79
CA THR A 105 -3.48 3.46 4.63
C THR A 105 -3.44 4.21 3.30
N ASP A 106 -2.37 4.06 2.52
CA ASP A 106 -2.23 4.64 1.18
C ASP A 106 -2.77 3.65 0.13
N PRO A 107 -3.92 3.92 -0.51
CA PRO A 107 -4.50 3.01 -1.49
C PRO A 107 -3.60 2.83 -2.73
N LEU A 108 -2.82 3.86 -3.10
CA LEU A 108 -1.91 3.77 -4.24
C LEU A 108 -0.79 2.77 -4.01
N GLU A 109 -0.29 2.65 -2.77
CA GLU A 109 0.70 1.63 -2.42
C GLU A 109 0.15 0.22 -2.65
N ALA A 110 -1.05 -0.04 -2.14
CA ALA A 110 -1.71 -1.34 -2.29
C ALA A 110 -1.96 -1.69 -3.76
N MET A 111 -2.47 -0.74 -4.55
CA MET A 111 -2.75 -0.94 -5.97
C MET A 111 -1.48 -1.20 -6.79
N GLN A 112 -0.38 -0.50 -6.47
CA GLN A 112 0.88 -0.63 -7.21
C GLN A 112 1.62 -1.94 -6.93
N LEU A 113 1.45 -2.54 -5.76
CA LEU A 113 2.07 -3.84 -5.43
C LEU A 113 1.43 -5.02 -6.19
N ASN A 114 0.25 -4.82 -6.77
CA ASN A 114 -0.45 -5.78 -7.65
C ASN A 114 -0.67 -7.16 -7.02
N GLY A 115 -0.89 -7.21 -5.71
CA GLY A 115 -1.25 -8.41 -4.96
C GLY A 115 -2.76 -8.55 -4.74
N ASP A 116 -3.15 -9.56 -3.97
CA ASP A 116 -4.50 -9.65 -3.44
C ASP A 116 -4.71 -8.60 -2.35
N ILE A 117 -5.83 -7.89 -2.42
CA ILE A 117 -6.18 -6.82 -1.49
C ILE A 117 -7.24 -7.30 -0.51
N ILE A 118 -7.07 -6.93 0.74
CA ILE A 118 -8.06 -7.08 1.80
C ILE A 118 -8.37 -5.68 2.33
N VAL A 119 -9.56 -5.17 2.04
CA VAL A 119 -10.04 -3.89 2.57
C VAL A 119 -10.63 -4.10 3.95
N ILE A 120 -10.11 -3.36 4.93
CA ILE A 120 -10.50 -3.47 6.34
C ILE A 120 -10.97 -2.10 6.83
N ASP A 121 -12.09 -2.05 7.54
CA ASP A 121 -12.57 -0.87 8.23
C ASP A 121 -13.21 -1.30 9.57
N GLU A 122 -12.96 -0.56 10.63
CA GLU A 122 -13.43 -0.85 12.00
C GLU A 122 -13.23 -2.32 12.43
N GLY A 123 -12.09 -2.92 12.04
CA GLY A 123 -11.75 -4.31 12.38
C GLY A 123 -12.54 -5.37 11.60
N LYS A 124 -13.27 -5.00 10.55
CA LYS A 124 -14.05 -5.91 9.70
C LYS A 124 -13.49 -5.91 8.28
N ILE A 125 -13.47 -7.08 7.66
CA ILE A 125 -13.17 -7.21 6.24
C ILE A 125 -14.39 -6.75 5.45
N LEU A 126 -14.23 -5.74 4.61
CA LEU A 126 -15.29 -5.21 3.75
C LEU A 126 -15.29 -5.87 2.38
N GLN A 127 -14.09 -6.13 1.82
CA GLN A 127 -13.93 -6.77 0.51
C GLN A 127 -12.55 -7.40 0.40
N THR A 128 -12.48 -8.47 -0.37
CA THR A 128 -11.21 -9.09 -0.81
C THR A 128 -11.24 -9.28 -2.31
N GLY A 129 -10.10 -9.17 -2.98
CA GLY A 129 -9.99 -9.37 -4.42
C GLY A 129 -8.67 -8.87 -4.98
N THR A 130 -8.51 -8.93 -6.29
CA THR A 130 -7.37 -8.30 -6.95
C THR A 130 -7.43 -6.78 -6.84
N ALA A 131 -6.30 -6.10 -6.99
CA ALA A 131 -6.26 -4.62 -7.01
C ALA A 131 -7.28 -4.05 -8.00
N LYS A 132 -7.36 -4.65 -9.19
CA LYS A 132 -8.31 -4.26 -10.23
C LYS A 132 -9.77 -4.42 -9.79
N ASP A 133 -10.13 -5.60 -9.27
CA ASP A 133 -11.51 -5.87 -8.87
C ASP A 133 -11.98 -4.94 -7.76
N VAL A 134 -11.13 -4.73 -6.75
CA VAL A 134 -11.47 -3.88 -5.61
C VAL A 134 -11.64 -2.42 -6.03
N PHE A 135 -10.83 -1.96 -6.99
CA PHE A 135 -10.91 -0.59 -7.51
C PHE A 135 -12.08 -0.39 -8.47
N GLU A 136 -12.26 -1.28 -9.46
CA GLU A 136 -13.30 -1.13 -10.50
C GLU A 136 -14.69 -1.50 -9.98
N ASN A 137 -14.79 -2.51 -9.11
CA ASN A 137 -16.05 -3.08 -8.60
C ASN A 137 -16.10 -3.03 -7.07
N PRO A 138 -16.07 -1.85 -6.43
CA PRO A 138 -16.15 -1.75 -4.98
C PRO A 138 -17.51 -2.26 -4.48
N ALA A 139 -17.50 -3.18 -3.51
CA ALA A 139 -18.71 -3.80 -2.97
C ALA A 139 -19.61 -2.80 -2.22
N THR A 140 -19.04 -1.72 -1.70
CA THR A 140 -19.77 -0.67 -0.97
C THR A 140 -19.17 0.70 -1.25
N ALA A 141 -19.94 1.77 -0.97
CA ALA A 141 -19.45 3.13 -1.01
C ALA A 141 -18.21 3.34 -0.11
N LYS A 142 -18.16 2.63 1.03
CA LYS A 142 -17.01 2.72 1.95
C LYS A 142 -15.74 2.12 1.35
N VAL A 143 -15.85 1.01 0.65
CA VAL A 143 -14.72 0.43 -0.11
C VAL A 143 -14.25 1.41 -1.18
N ALA A 144 -15.18 1.98 -1.94
CA ALA A 144 -14.84 2.98 -2.96
C ALA A 144 -14.14 4.21 -2.38
N GLU A 145 -14.54 4.67 -1.20
CA GLU A 145 -13.88 5.78 -0.48
C GLU A 145 -12.44 5.43 -0.08
N ILE A 146 -12.25 4.24 0.51
CA ILE A 146 -10.94 3.80 1.02
C ILE A 146 -9.95 3.54 -0.11
N THR A 147 -10.40 3.04 -1.26
CA THR A 147 -9.53 2.57 -2.35
C THR A 147 -9.20 3.63 -3.39
N ASN A 148 -9.65 4.87 -3.21
CA ASN A 148 -9.37 5.97 -4.13
C ASN A 148 -8.52 7.06 -3.48
N ASP A 149 -7.57 7.61 -4.25
CA ASP A 149 -6.80 8.79 -3.89
C ASP A 149 -6.73 9.74 -5.13
N PRO A 150 -7.31 10.95 -5.03
CA PRO A 150 -8.12 11.46 -3.92
C PRO A 150 -9.38 10.62 -3.67
N ALA A 151 -9.87 10.63 -2.43
CA ALA A 151 -11.06 9.89 -2.04
C ALA A 151 -12.25 10.20 -2.97
N MET A 152 -13.06 9.17 -3.26
CA MET A 152 -14.23 9.31 -4.13
C MET A 152 -15.21 10.36 -3.57
N ASN A 153 -15.71 11.25 -4.42
CA ASN A 153 -16.76 12.19 -4.06
C ASN A 153 -18.10 11.46 -3.99
N ILE A 154 -18.59 11.20 -2.77
CA ILE A 154 -19.84 10.48 -2.54
C ILE A 154 -20.91 11.47 -2.09
N ASN A 155 -22.03 11.55 -2.84
CA ASN A 155 -23.14 12.45 -2.57
C ASN A 155 -24.46 11.69 -2.52
N LYS A 156 -25.42 12.19 -1.72
CA LYS A 156 -26.80 11.72 -1.74
C LYS A 156 -27.49 12.26 -2.98
N CYS A 157 -28.24 11.40 -3.67
CA CYS A 157 -29.03 11.81 -4.84
C CYS A 157 -30.41 11.16 -4.84
N LEU A 158 -31.32 11.74 -5.60
CA LEU A 158 -32.61 11.17 -5.96
C LEU A 158 -32.57 10.83 -7.44
N ILE A 159 -32.91 9.59 -7.81
CA ILE A 159 -33.16 9.20 -9.18
C ILE A 159 -34.65 9.30 -9.42
N GLN A 160 -35.08 10.13 -10.36
CA GLN A 160 -36.46 10.31 -10.78
C GLN A 160 -36.51 10.63 -12.28
N ASP A 161 -37.38 9.92 -13.01
CA ASP A 161 -37.67 10.14 -14.41
C ASP A 161 -36.42 10.28 -15.32
N ASN A 162 -35.52 9.31 -15.22
CA ASN A 162 -34.22 9.29 -15.92
C ASN A 162 -33.30 10.48 -15.61
N SER A 163 -33.51 11.14 -14.49
CA SER A 163 -32.69 12.23 -14.00
C SER A 163 -32.13 11.89 -12.63
N LEU A 164 -30.88 12.30 -12.41
CA LEU A 164 -30.21 12.26 -11.13
C LEU A 164 -30.20 13.67 -10.55
N ILE A 165 -30.82 13.85 -9.38
CA ILE A 165 -30.97 15.13 -8.71
C ILE A 165 -30.10 15.14 -7.46
N MET A 166 -29.16 16.09 -7.38
CA MET A 166 -28.28 16.31 -6.22
C MET A 166 -28.56 17.67 -5.61
N ASN A 167 -28.61 17.74 -4.27
CA ASN A 167 -28.73 18.97 -3.50
C ASN A 167 -29.87 19.90 -3.97
N ASP A 168 -30.98 19.33 -4.45
CA ASP A 168 -32.18 20.02 -4.93
C ASP A 168 -31.94 21.06 -6.07
N SER A 169 -30.72 21.15 -6.60
CA SER A 169 -30.35 22.18 -7.59
C SER A 169 -29.60 21.67 -8.82
N VAL A 170 -28.91 20.55 -8.68
CA VAL A 170 -28.15 19.96 -9.79
C VAL A 170 -28.92 18.78 -10.35
N GLN A 171 -29.39 18.90 -11.59
CA GLN A 171 -30.06 17.83 -12.30
C GLN A 171 -29.21 17.39 -13.49
N ILE A 172 -28.89 16.09 -13.54
CA ILE A 172 -28.08 15.49 -14.60
C ILE A 172 -28.90 14.35 -15.22
N GLN A 173 -28.86 14.22 -16.54
CA GLN A 173 -29.44 13.05 -17.19
C GLN A 173 -28.64 11.81 -16.84
N ILE A 174 -29.34 10.74 -16.51
CA ILE A 174 -28.71 9.46 -16.17
C ILE A 174 -28.09 8.87 -17.44
N PRO A 175 -26.81 8.41 -17.39
CA PRO A 175 -26.18 7.66 -18.46
C PRO A 175 -26.98 6.41 -18.84
N ASP A 176 -26.86 5.96 -20.09
CA ASP A 176 -27.65 4.84 -20.61
C ASP A 176 -27.49 3.55 -19.78
N GLU A 177 -26.29 3.32 -19.24
CA GLU A 177 -25.94 2.18 -18.40
C GLU A 177 -26.73 2.16 -17.07
N LEU A 178 -27.14 3.31 -16.59
CA LEU A 178 -27.88 3.48 -15.32
C LEU A 178 -29.38 3.63 -15.50
N LYS A 179 -29.92 3.66 -16.72
CA LYS A 179 -31.36 3.82 -16.98
C LYS A 179 -32.23 2.71 -16.39
N SER A 180 -31.66 1.55 -16.12
CA SER A 180 -32.35 0.42 -15.47
C SER A 180 -32.48 0.59 -13.95
N VAL A 181 -31.83 1.59 -13.35
CA VAL A 181 -31.90 1.84 -11.91
C VAL A 181 -33.27 2.44 -11.57
N PRO A 182 -34.04 1.83 -10.63
CA PRO A 182 -35.36 2.34 -10.26
C PRO A 182 -35.33 3.74 -9.66
N ASN A 183 -36.45 4.45 -9.74
CA ASN A 183 -36.59 5.71 -9.01
C ASN A 183 -36.39 5.50 -7.51
N GLY A 184 -35.61 6.35 -6.85
CA GLY A 184 -35.29 6.19 -5.43
C GLY A 184 -34.15 7.06 -4.95
N LYS A 185 -33.85 6.95 -3.66
CA LYS A 185 -32.72 7.64 -3.02
C LYS A 185 -31.49 6.75 -3.08
N TYR A 186 -30.39 7.32 -3.54
CA TYR A 186 -29.12 6.62 -3.74
C TYR A 186 -27.94 7.42 -3.21
N LEU A 187 -26.80 6.77 -3.17
CA LEU A 187 -25.48 7.42 -3.10
C LEU A 187 -24.89 7.37 -4.50
N VAL A 188 -24.44 8.51 -5.02
CA VAL A 188 -23.64 8.59 -6.25
C VAL A 188 -22.20 8.87 -5.88
N GLY A 189 -21.28 8.07 -6.39
CA GLY A 189 -19.85 8.25 -6.26
C GLY A 189 -19.24 8.67 -7.59
N ILE A 190 -18.38 9.69 -7.56
CA ILE A 190 -17.62 10.17 -8.72
C ILE A 190 -16.15 10.19 -8.32
N ARG A 191 -15.32 9.48 -9.06
CA ARG A 191 -13.87 9.53 -8.86
C ARG A 191 -13.34 10.86 -9.34
N ALA A 192 -12.36 11.42 -8.61
CA ALA A 192 -11.74 12.68 -9.04
C ALA A 192 -11.02 12.55 -10.40
N THR A 193 -10.57 11.35 -10.74
CA THR A 193 -9.92 11.03 -12.02
C THR A 193 -10.87 10.95 -13.22
N ASP A 194 -12.17 10.84 -12.99
CA ASP A 194 -13.19 10.66 -14.03
C ASP A 194 -13.85 12.00 -14.43
N ILE A 195 -13.41 13.12 -13.85
CA ILE A 195 -13.90 14.47 -14.17
C ILE A 195 -12.91 15.11 -15.15
N TYR A 196 -13.37 15.36 -16.38
CA TYR A 196 -12.62 16.02 -17.46
C TYR A 196 -13.18 17.43 -17.72
#